data_03365fbd2c0a515561ed577bdcc5c897
#
_entry.id   03365fbd2c0a515561ed577bdcc5c897
#
_cell.length_a   1.000
_cell.length_b   1.000
_cell.length_c   1.000
_cell.angle_alpha   90.00
_cell.angle_beta   90.00
_cell.angle_gamma   90.00
#
_symmetry.space_group_name_H-M   'P 1'
#
loop_
_entity.id
_entity.type
_entity.pdbx_description
1 polymer ?
#
loop_
_entity_poly.entity_id
_entity_poly.type
_entity_poly.pdbx_seq_one_letter_code
_entity_poly.pdbx_strand_id
1 'polypeptide(L)'
;GGLCKTCGKCHAEQEISVWAKFHWPSFHKIKVTDPISEKEVEFDDYMGSISTSFKGVTVNFGEGQYGRAAKALKVFKSRYMELKSTCSKCHATQDVKRFYVGQDADTSFAGLSQELNSEKPNPEKFWKNIGLLGKTGCKHCHLVHRTNSFIQKMWEQ
;
A
#
# COMPACT_ATOMS: atom_id res chain seq x y z
N GLY A 1 -14.45 -35.30 -24.94
CA GLY A 1 -13.64 -34.07 -25.02
C GLY A 1 -14.41 -32.77 -24.72
N GLY A 2 -15.76 -32.71 -24.77
CA GLY A 2 -16.56 -31.51 -24.58
C GLY A 2 -16.68 -31.04 -23.12
N LEU A 3 -16.88 -31.98 -22.20
CA LEU A 3 -17.07 -31.66 -20.76
C LEU A 3 -15.86 -30.97 -20.15
N CYS A 4 -14.63 -31.44 -20.47
CA CYS A 4 -13.41 -30.80 -19.94
C CYS A 4 -13.19 -29.38 -20.45
N LYS A 5 -13.59 -29.09 -21.69
CA LYS A 5 -13.52 -27.72 -22.26
C LYS A 5 -14.49 -26.77 -21.56
N THR A 6 -15.70 -27.25 -21.25
CA THR A 6 -16.73 -26.45 -20.55
C THR A 6 -16.32 -26.17 -19.10
N CYS A 7 -15.81 -27.19 -18.38
CA CYS A 7 -15.28 -26.98 -17.04
C CYS A 7 -14.09 -26.05 -17.02
N GLY A 8 -13.17 -26.21 -17.97
CA GLY A 8 -12.00 -25.34 -18.08
C GLY A 8 -12.36 -23.86 -18.34
N LYS A 9 -13.38 -23.61 -19.18
CA LYS A 9 -13.86 -22.26 -19.45
C LYS A 9 -14.49 -21.62 -18.19
N CYS A 10 -15.37 -22.36 -17.50
CA CYS A 10 -15.99 -21.90 -16.26
C CYS A 10 -14.94 -21.63 -15.17
N HIS A 11 -13.96 -22.52 -15.00
CA HIS A 11 -12.86 -22.30 -14.07
C HIS A 11 -12.04 -21.05 -14.43
N ALA A 12 -11.68 -20.87 -15.68
CA ALA A 12 -10.91 -19.69 -16.12
C ALA A 12 -11.69 -18.37 -15.90
N GLU A 13 -13.01 -18.38 -16.09
CA GLU A 13 -13.84 -17.20 -15.92
C GLU A 13 -14.17 -16.89 -14.43
N GLN A 14 -14.29 -17.92 -13.59
CA GLN A 14 -14.76 -17.78 -12.21
C GLN A 14 -13.64 -17.91 -11.16
N GLU A 15 -12.49 -18.48 -11.52
CA GLU A 15 -11.41 -18.82 -10.58
C GLU A 15 -10.98 -17.61 -9.75
N ILE A 16 -10.74 -16.46 -10.40
CA ILE A 16 -10.30 -15.24 -9.71
C ILE A 16 -11.37 -14.75 -8.74
N SER A 17 -12.64 -14.75 -9.15
CA SER A 17 -13.76 -14.26 -8.34
C SER A 17 -14.00 -15.15 -7.13
N VAL A 18 -14.03 -16.44 -7.33
CA VAL A 18 -14.23 -17.45 -6.28
C VAL A 18 -13.03 -17.43 -5.32
N TRP A 19 -11.83 -17.35 -5.85
CA TRP A 19 -10.60 -17.30 -5.06
C TRP A 19 -10.55 -16.05 -4.19
N ALA A 20 -10.86 -14.88 -4.77
CA ALA A 20 -10.93 -13.62 -4.03
C ALA A 20 -11.96 -13.67 -2.89
N LYS A 21 -13.12 -14.33 -3.13
CA LYS A 21 -14.18 -14.42 -2.14
C LYS A 21 -13.84 -15.34 -0.95
N PHE A 22 -13.20 -16.47 -1.19
CA PHE A 22 -13.06 -17.52 -0.17
C PHE A 22 -11.64 -17.67 0.37
N HIS A 23 -10.63 -17.17 -0.31
CA HIS A 23 -9.23 -17.36 0.07
C HIS A 23 -8.68 -16.21 0.91
N TRP A 24 -9.19 -15.01 0.75
CA TRP A 24 -8.74 -13.83 1.48
C TRP A 24 -9.80 -13.36 2.48
N PRO A 25 -9.40 -12.93 3.67
CA PRO A 25 -10.32 -12.23 4.56
C PRO A 25 -10.84 -10.99 3.85
N SER A 26 -12.11 -10.64 4.09
CA SER A 26 -12.65 -9.37 3.61
C SER A 26 -11.82 -8.21 4.16
N PHE A 27 -11.35 -7.32 3.30
CA PHE A 27 -10.57 -6.15 3.72
C PHE A 27 -11.35 -5.24 4.67
N HIS A 28 -12.68 -5.20 4.56
CA HIS A 28 -13.56 -4.46 5.48
C HIS A 28 -13.57 -5.01 6.91
N LYS A 29 -13.15 -6.25 7.12
CA LYS A 29 -13.04 -6.87 8.45
C LYS A 29 -11.65 -6.73 9.06
N ILE A 30 -10.69 -6.25 8.27
CA ILE A 30 -9.32 -6.02 8.76
C ILE A 30 -9.30 -4.65 9.42
N LYS A 31 -8.92 -4.64 10.70
CA LYS A 31 -8.71 -3.41 11.45
C LYS A 31 -7.24 -3.19 11.69
N VAL A 32 -6.85 -1.93 11.65
CA VAL A 32 -5.46 -1.45 11.82
C VAL A 32 -5.47 -0.36 12.88
N THR A 33 -4.54 -0.41 13.80
CA THR A 33 -4.30 0.70 14.72
C THR A 33 -3.46 1.76 14.02
N ASP A 34 -4.03 2.93 13.77
CA ASP A 34 -3.28 4.04 13.20
C ASP A 34 -2.22 4.53 14.21
N PRO A 35 -0.91 4.45 13.91
CA PRO A 35 0.16 4.80 14.86
C PRO A 35 0.22 6.30 15.18
N ILE A 36 -0.58 7.13 14.50
CA ILE A 36 -0.61 8.58 14.73
C ILE A 36 -1.79 8.99 15.63
N SER A 37 -2.98 8.43 15.37
CA SER A 37 -4.17 8.72 16.17
C SER A 37 -4.40 7.73 17.30
N GLU A 38 -3.65 6.61 17.32
CA GLU A 38 -3.79 5.49 18.25
C GLU A 38 -5.18 4.82 18.23
N LYS A 39 -5.95 5.11 17.17
CA LYS A 39 -7.30 4.56 16.99
C LYS A 39 -7.29 3.33 16.11
N GLU A 40 -8.13 2.36 16.45
CA GLU A 40 -8.43 1.26 15.55
C GLU A 40 -9.40 1.75 14.46
N VAL A 41 -9.01 1.56 13.20
CA VAL A 41 -9.78 1.97 12.01
C VAL A 41 -9.90 0.81 11.03
N GLU A 42 -10.89 0.85 10.17
CA GLU A 42 -11.00 -0.10 9.07
C GLU A 42 -9.88 0.08 8.04
N PHE A 43 -9.50 -0.99 7.37
CA PHE A 43 -8.35 -0.98 6.45
C PHE A 43 -8.51 0.04 5.31
N ASP A 44 -9.73 0.21 4.79
CA ASP A 44 -10.02 1.18 3.72
C ASP A 44 -9.78 2.62 4.20
N ASP A 45 -10.23 2.96 5.41
CA ASP A 45 -10.00 4.27 6.04
C ASP A 45 -8.53 4.49 6.35
N TYR A 46 -7.85 3.42 6.76
CA TYR A 46 -6.41 3.46 6.96
C TYR A 46 -5.64 3.76 5.67
N MET A 47 -6.04 3.13 4.55
CA MET A 47 -5.47 3.43 3.23
C MET A 47 -5.75 4.86 2.79
N GLY A 48 -6.91 5.41 3.12
CA GLY A 48 -7.23 6.84 2.95
C GLY A 48 -6.28 7.75 3.73
N SER A 49 -5.99 7.40 4.97
CA SER A 49 -5.04 8.12 5.84
C SER A 49 -3.61 8.07 5.32
N ILE A 50 -3.17 6.91 4.78
CA ILE A 50 -1.87 6.77 4.09
C ILE A 50 -1.81 7.69 2.87
N SER A 51 -2.86 7.66 2.03
CA SER A 51 -2.95 8.50 0.82
C SER A 51 -2.87 9.99 1.16
N THR A 52 -3.60 10.43 2.19
CA THR A 52 -3.58 11.83 2.66
C THR A 52 -2.20 12.24 3.15
N SER A 53 -1.53 11.38 3.91
CA SER A 53 -0.16 11.65 4.37
C SER A 53 0.82 11.76 3.20
N PHE A 54 0.71 10.86 2.22
CA PHE A 54 1.53 10.89 1.01
C PHE A 54 1.33 12.18 0.20
N LYS A 55 0.06 12.59 0.01
CA LYS A 55 -0.26 13.89 -0.62
C LYS A 55 0.36 15.05 0.14
N GLY A 56 0.32 15.02 1.48
CA GLY A 56 0.97 16.01 2.31
C GLY A 56 2.47 16.14 2.05
N VAL A 57 3.17 15.03 1.80
CA VAL A 57 4.60 15.06 1.44
C VAL A 57 4.82 15.74 0.09
N THR A 58 4.09 15.30 -0.94
CA THR A 58 4.31 15.74 -2.33
C THR A 58 3.87 17.17 -2.56
N VAL A 59 2.72 17.59 -2.02
CA VAL A 59 2.19 18.95 -2.15
C VAL A 59 3.11 19.95 -1.43
N ASN A 60 3.42 19.70 -0.15
CA ASN A 60 4.29 20.62 0.59
C ASN A 60 5.68 20.73 -0.04
N PHE A 61 6.23 19.65 -0.60
CA PHE A 61 7.50 19.71 -1.33
C PHE A 61 7.37 20.58 -2.58
N GLY A 62 6.32 20.36 -3.39
CA GLY A 62 6.07 21.15 -4.61
C GLY A 62 5.88 22.64 -4.35
N GLU A 63 5.35 23.00 -3.18
CA GLU A 63 5.17 24.37 -2.72
C GLU A 63 6.42 24.96 -2.02
N GLY A 64 7.55 24.24 -1.97
CA GLY A 64 8.77 24.67 -1.29
C GLY A 64 8.69 24.65 0.24
N GLN A 65 7.64 24.07 0.83
CA GLN A 65 7.42 23.97 2.27
C GLN A 65 8.13 22.74 2.86
N TYR A 66 9.46 22.66 2.70
CA TYR A 66 10.24 21.46 3.00
C TYR A 66 10.11 20.97 4.46
N GLY A 67 10.03 21.88 5.41
CA GLY A 67 9.82 21.54 6.82
C GLY A 67 8.45 20.85 7.08
N ARG A 68 7.39 21.28 6.37
CA ARG A 68 6.08 20.63 6.41
C ARG A 68 6.10 19.28 5.68
N ALA A 69 6.78 19.21 4.54
CA ALA A 69 6.98 17.95 3.81
C ALA A 69 7.70 16.92 4.67
N ALA A 70 8.74 17.31 5.42
CA ALA A 70 9.47 16.44 6.34
C ALA A 70 8.58 15.91 7.48
N LYS A 71 7.72 16.75 8.06
CA LYS A 71 6.73 16.33 9.07
C LYS A 71 5.73 15.34 8.46
N ALA A 72 5.20 15.63 7.29
CA ALA A 72 4.28 14.74 6.58
C ALA A 72 4.96 13.40 6.23
N LEU A 73 6.25 13.41 5.86
CA LEU A 73 7.01 12.19 5.57
C LEU A 73 7.12 11.28 6.82
N LYS A 74 7.34 11.84 8.00
CA LYS A 74 7.38 11.06 9.24
C LYS A 74 6.06 10.36 9.49
N VAL A 75 4.94 11.08 9.37
CA VAL A 75 3.58 10.54 9.51
C VAL A 75 3.33 9.44 8.48
N PHE A 76 3.64 9.71 7.22
CA PHE A 76 3.46 8.75 6.14
C PHE A 76 4.30 7.48 6.36
N LYS A 77 5.57 7.63 6.75
CA LYS A 77 6.46 6.50 7.03
C LYS A 77 5.91 5.64 8.17
N SER A 78 5.49 6.25 9.29
CA SER A 78 4.91 5.51 10.43
C SER A 78 3.71 4.68 10.00
N ARG A 79 2.76 5.27 9.28
CA ARG A 79 1.60 4.57 8.75
C ARG A 79 1.98 3.47 7.77
N TYR A 80 2.92 3.74 6.87
CA TYR A 80 3.38 2.74 5.91
C TYR A 80 4.03 1.53 6.59
N MET A 81 4.83 1.77 7.64
CA MET A 81 5.48 0.68 8.38
C MET A 81 4.50 -0.19 9.16
N GLU A 82 3.36 0.35 9.60
CA GLU A 82 2.31 -0.44 10.25
C GLU A 82 1.67 -1.47 9.28
N LEU A 83 1.74 -1.25 7.98
CA LEU A 83 1.34 -2.27 7.00
C LEU A 83 2.14 -3.58 7.15
N LYS A 84 3.39 -3.53 7.64
CA LYS A 84 4.19 -4.75 7.91
C LYS A 84 3.50 -5.64 8.94
N SER A 85 2.95 -5.04 10.00
CA SER A 85 2.17 -5.73 11.02
C SER A 85 0.88 -6.31 10.44
N THR A 86 0.16 -5.50 9.71
CA THR A 86 -1.11 -5.89 9.05
C THR A 86 -0.90 -7.01 8.04
N CYS A 87 0.14 -6.94 7.20
CA CYS A 87 0.49 -8.00 6.24
C CYS A 87 0.77 -9.34 6.94
N SER A 88 1.27 -9.33 8.16
CA SER A 88 1.56 -10.54 8.94
C SER A 88 0.32 -11.34 9.31
N LYS A 89 -0.85 -10.73 9.27
CA LYS A 89 -2.13 -11.42 9.53
C LYS A 89 -2.54 -12.34 8.36
N CYS A 90 -2.06 -12.06 7.14
CA CYS A 90 -2.43 -12.80 5.92
C CYS A 90 -1.24 -13.53 5.29
N HIS A 91 -0.02 -13.03 5.46
CA HIS A 91 1.18 -13.56 4.82
C HIS A 91 2.17 -14.11 5.83
N ALA A 92 2.36 -15.44 5.80
CA ALA A 92 3.22 -16.13 6.77
C ALA A 92 4.73 -16.00 6.45
N THR A 93 5.10 -15.93 5.16
CA THR A 93 6.50 -15.95 4.74
C THR A 93 7.13 -14.56 4.68
N GLN A 94 8.42 -14.48 5.04
CA GLN A 94 9.18 -13.22 4.99
C GLN A 94 9.37 -12.73 3.54
N ASP A 95 9.49 -13.62 2.58
CA ASP A 95 9.70 -13.25 1.17
C ASP A 95 8.47 -12.53 0.60
N VAL A 96 7.26 -12.99 0.93
CA VAL A 96 6.02 -12.32 0.52
C VAL A 96 5.92 -10.95 1.17
N LYS A 97 6.20 -10.83 2.47
CA LYS A 97 6.21 -9.54 3.17
C LYS A 97 7.23 -8.57 2.57
N ARG A 98 8.43 -9.05 2.23
CA ARG A 98 9.48 -8.24 1.61
C ARG A 98 9.07 -7.75 0.22
N PHE A 99 8.31 -8.52 -0.54
CA PHE A 99 7.81 -8.13 -1.85
C PHE A 99 6.84 -6.94 -1.76
N TYR A 100 5.96 -6.93 -0.77
CA TYR A 100 4.93 -5.88 -0.64
C TYR A 100 5.40 -4.68 0.19
N VAL A 101 6.11 -4.89 1.29
CA VAL A 101 6.55 -3.86 2.23
C VAL A 101 8.02 -4.12 2.58
N GLY A 102 8.92 -3.96 1.61
CA GLY A 102 10.29 -4.42 1.73
C GLY A 102 11.36 -3.37 1.79
N GLN A 103 12.58 -3.83 1.60
CA GLN A 103 13.81 -3.04 1.71
C GLN A 103 13.87 -1.83 0.76
N ASP A 104 13.27 -1.93 -0.42
CA ASP A 104 13.22 -0.83 -1.38
C ASP A 104 12.43 0.37 -0.86
N ALA A 105 11.36 0.11 -0.08
CA ALA A 105 10.61 1.16 0.60
C ALA A 105 11.47 1.86 1.65
N ASP A 106 12.24 1.10 2.46
CA ASP A 106 13.14 1.68 3.47
C ASP A 106 14.20 2.56 2.82
N THR A 107 14.79 2.14 1.69
CA THR A 107 15.75 2.92 0.91
C THR A 107 15.13 4.21 0.37
N SER A 108 13.91 4.12 -0.16
CA SER A 108 13.19 5.30 -0.66
C SER A 108 12.88 6.30 0.46
N PHE A 109 12.43 5.82 1.62
CA PHE A 109 12.20 6.68 2.79
C PHE A 109 13.47 7.34 3.31
N ALA A 110 14.60 6.63 3.30
CA ALA A 110 15.90 7.20 3.67
C ALA A 110 16.32 8.31 2.70
N GLY A 111 16.21 8.07 1.39
CA GLY A 111 16.51 9.07 0.37
C GLY A 111 15.61 10.31 0.47
N LEU A 112 14.30 10.14 0.67
CA LEU A 112 13.37 11.25 0.88
C LEU A 112 13.72 12.05 2.14
N SER A 113 14.06 11.37 3.24
CA SER A 113 14.45 12.04 4.48
C SER A 113 15.75 12.82 4.31
N GLN A 114 16.71 12.28 3.58
CA GLN A 114 17.97 12.97 3.29
C GLN A 114 17.73 14.25 2.49
N GLU A 115 16.95 14.20 1.42
CA GLU A 115 16.64 15.38 0.62
C GLU A 115 15.89 16.44 1.44
N LEU A 116 14.89 16.06 2.23
CA LEU A 116 14.10 17.01 3.02
C LEU A 116 14.85 17.65 4.21
N ASN A 117 15.95 17.04 4.66
CA ASN A 117 16.81 17.59 5.70
C ASN A 117 18.04 18.31 5.12
N SER A 118 18.20 18.35 3.80
CA SER A 118 19.25 19.11 3.14
C SER A 118 18.96 20.61 3.17
N GLU A 119 19.97 21.46 3.29
CA GLU A 119 19.83 22.92 3.16
C GLU A 119 19.26 23.33 1.80
N LYS A 120 19.60 22.55 0.76
CA LYS A 120 19.13 22.76 -0.60
C LYS A 120 18.62 21.44 -1.19
N PRO A 121 17.35 21.09 -0.96
CA PRO A 121 16.76 19.88 -1.50
C PRO A 121 16.86 19.81 -3.03
N ASN A 122 17.20 18.63 -3.56
CA ASN A 122 17.26 18.38 -4.98
C ASN A 122 15.91 17.82 -5.47
N PRO A 123 15.12 18.55 -6.29
CA PRO A 123 13.81 18.09 -6.74
C PRO A 123 13.86 16.80 -7.55
N GLU A 124 14.87 16.63 -8.41
CA GLU A 124 15.00 15.43 -9.23
C GLU A 124 15.19 14.17 -8.36
N LYS A 125 16.08 14.23 -7.38
CA LYS A 125 16.31 13.13 -6.45
C LYS A 125 15.06 12.85 -5.59
N PHE A 126 14.39 13.90 -5.14
CA PHE A 126 13.14 13.77 -4.38
C PHE A 126 12.08 13.01 -5.19
N TRP A 127 11.78 13.48 -6.41
CA TRP A 127 10.76 12.85 -7.26
C TRP A 127 11.14 11.44 -7.72
N LYS A 128 12.43 11.18 -7.93
CA LYS A 128 12.93 9.82 -8.20
C LYS A 128 12.60 8.87 -7.03
N ASN A 129 12.85 9.28 -5.79
CA ASN A 129 12.53 8.47 -4.61
C ASN A 129 11.01 8.29 -4.42
N ILE A 130 10.20 9.34 -4.68
CA ILE A 130 8.73 9.24 -4.69
C ILE A 130 8.26 8.22 -5.74
N GLY A 131 8.79 8.28 -6.96
CA GLY A 131 8.47 7.33 -8.03
C GLY A 131 8.87 5.89 -7.69
N LEU A 132 10.05 5.70 -7.10
CA LEU A 132 10.52 4.39 -6.66
C LEU A 132 9.59 3.83 -5.56
N LEU A 133 9.26 4.62 -4.56
CA LEU A 133 8.34 4.21 -3.49
C LEU A 133 6.95 3.84 -4.02
N GLY A 134 6.42 4.62 -4.97
CA GLY A 134 5.16 4.30 -5.65
C GLY A 134 5.22 2.98 -6.41
N LYS A 135 6.32 2.74 -7.12
CA LYS A 135 6.52 1.52 -7.92
C LYS A 135 6.70 0.27 -7.05
N THR A 136 7.55 0.33 -6.04
CA THR A 136 7.94 -0.85 -5.24
C THR A 136 7.07 -1.04 -4.01
N GLY A 137 6.62 0.03 -3.37
CA GLY A 137 5.83 -0.03 -2.15
C GLY A 137 4.31 -0.02 -2.35
N CYS A 138 3.81 0.80 -3.27
CA CYS A 138 2.36 0.95 -3.44
C CYS A 138 1.80 0.04 -4.54
N LYS A 139 2.45 -0.01 -5.70
CA LYS A 139 1.95 -0.70 -6.88
C LYS A 139 1.79 -2.20 -6.65
N HIS A 140 2.72 -2.85 -5.97
CA HIS A 140 2.67 -4.30 -5.74
C HIS A 140 1.43 -4.68 -4.91
N CYS A 141 1.18 -3.97 -3.82
CA CYS A 141 -0.02 -4.19 -3.01
C CYS A 141 -1.30 -3.93 -3.81
N HIS A 142 -1.36 -2.81 -4.52
CA HIS A 142 -2.56 -2.40 -5.25
C HIS A 142 -2.91 -3.33 -6.40
N LEU A 143 -1.93 -3.90 -7.11
CA LEU A 143 -2.19 -4.84 -8.21
C LEU A 143 -2.95 -6.10 -7.75
N VAL A 144 -2.71 -6.55 -6.52
CA VAL A 144 -3.35 -7.76 -5.97
C VAL A 144 -4.54 -7.39 -5.10
N HIS A 145 -4.30 -6.61 -4.04
CA HIS A 145 -5.29 -6.41 -2.99
C HIS A 145 -6.43 -5.46 -3.38
N ARG A 146 -6.15 -4.40 -4.15
CA ARG A 146 -7.20 -3.48 -4.61
C ARG A 146 -8.17 -4.18 -5.56
N THR A 147 -7.68 -5.03 -6.44
CA THR A 147 -8.51 -5.83 -7.34
C THR A 147 -9.38 -6.80 -6.55
N ASN A 148 -8.79 -7.50 -5.57
CA ASN A 148 -9.53 -8.42 -4.71
C ASN A 148 -10.60 -7.70 -3.86
N SER A 149 -10.26 -6.56 -3.26
CA SER A 149 -11.23 -5.75 -2.50
C SER A 149 -12.41 -5.31 -3.37
N PHE A 150 -12.15 -4.89 -4.61
CA PHE A 150 -13.20 -4.52 -5.55
C PHE A 150 -14.12 -5.69 -5.88
N ILE A 151 -13.56 -6.87 -6.16
CA ILE A 151 -14.33 -8.08 -6.43
C ILE A 151 -15.18 -8.46 -5.21
N GLN A 152 -14.61 -8.43 -4.01
CA GLN A 152 -15.35 -8.73 -2.77
C GLN A 152 -16.55 -7.79 -2.59
N LYS A 153 -16.38 -6.49 -2.81
CA LYS A 153 -17.48 -5.51 -2.76
C LYS A 153 -18.62 -5.83 -3.75
N MET A 154 -18.29 -6.33 -4.93
CA MET A 154 -19.31 -6.73 -5.91
C MET A 154 -20.15 -7.94 -5.46
N TRP A 155 -19.58 -8.80 -4.61
CA TRP A 155 -20.29 -9.96 -4.09
C TRP A 155 -21.12 -9.67 -2.83
N GLU A 156 -20.85 -8.55 -2.17
CA GLU A 156 -21.57 -8.12 -0.96
C GLU A 156 -22.83 -7.28 -1.27
N GLN A 157 -23.02 -6.91 -2.55
CA GLN A 157 -24.23 -6.24 -3.05
C GLN A 157 -25.28 -7.26 -3.50
#